data_0fc7e2137cd4316fcb31742c26801aa5
#
_entry.id   0fc7e2137cd4316fcb31742c26801aa5
#
_cell.length_a   1.000
_cell.length_b   1.000
_cell.length_c   1.000
_cell.angle_alpha   90.00
_cell.angle_beta   90.00
_cell.angle_gamma   90.00
#
_symmetry.space_group_name_H-M   'P 1'
#
loop_
_entity.id
_entity.type
_entity.pdbx_description
1 polymer ?
#
loop_
_entity_poly.entity_id
_entity_poly.type
_entity_poly.pdbx_seq_one_letter_code
_entity_poly.pdbx_strand_id
1 'polypeptide(L)'
;MKILVTGFTPFGGEQINPSWEAARRLPNRIGGAELIKHEIPTEFDASGAALHKLLTELRPDAVLCVGQYGGANCIRVERVAINLRDARIADNAGKQPTDEPVVAGGPDAYFATIPTREIVDALREQGIPAQLSYSAGTFVCNNLLYCALHESAQSYPALRCGFVHVPYLPEQTKDGNAPSMGLEMMVKALETAAEVIAEEEKQ
;
A
#
# COMPACT_ATOMS: atom_id res chain seq x y z
N MET A 1 14.49 -2.24 13.87
CA MET A 1 13.58 -2.53 12.73
C MET A 1 13.52 -1.35 11.81
N LYS A 2 13.47 -1.60 10.51
CA LYS A 2 13.35 -0.60 9.44
C LYS A 2 12.10 -0.91 8.60
N ILE A 3 11.18 0.04 8.47
CA ILE A 3 9.95 -0.12 7.69
C ILE A 3 10.01 0.84 6.48
N LEU A 4 9.96 0.30 5.28
CA LEU A 4 9.75 1.09 4.07
C LEU A 4 8.26 1.37 3.91
N VAL A 5 7.87 2.63 3.89
CA VAL A 5 6.50 3.05 3.61
C VAL A 5 6.45 3.71 2.23
N THR A 6 5.57 3.25 1.36
CA THR A 6 5.44 3.80 0.02
C THR A 6 4.07 4.42 -0.20
N GLY A 7 4.01 5.48 -1.00
CA GLY A 7 2.78 6.05 -1.56
C GLY A 7 2.96 6.26 -3.05
N PHE A 8 1.90 6.52 -3.78
CA PHE A 8 1.94 6.67 -5.23
C PHE A 8 1.90 8.11 -5.70
N THR A 9 2.50 8.36 -6.87
CA THR A 9 2.30 9.60 -7.61
C THR A 9 0.82 9.81 -7.98
N PRO A 10 0.36 11.05 -8.21
CA PRO A 10 -0.96 11.34 -8.74
C PRO A 10 -1.21 10.63 -10.07
N PHE A 11 -2.46 10.24 -10.32
CA PHE A 11 -2.88 9.55 -11.55
C PHE A 11 -4.32 9.91 -11.94
N GLY A 12 -4.75 9.55 -13.14
CA GLY A 12 -6.13 9.74 -13.58
C GLY A 12 -6.56 11.20 -13.68
N GLY A 13 -5.62 12.13 -13.89
CA GLY A 13 -5.89 13.57 -13.96
C GLY A 13 -5.92 14.29 -12.61
N GLU A 14 -5.78 13.57 -11.51
CA GLU A 14 -5.68 14.15 -10.17
C GLU A 14 -4.34 14.90 -9.99
N GLN A 15 -4.34 15.93 -9.12
CA GLN A 15 -3.14 16.71 -8.79
C GLN A 15 -2.42 16.19 -7.55
N ILE A 16 -3.11 15.39 -6.73
CA ILE A 16 -2.60 14.83 -5.48
C ILE A 16 -2.97 13.35 -5.40
N ASN A 17 -2.19 12.60 -4.63
CA ASN A 17 -2.52 11.23 -4.25
C ASN A 17 -2.50 11.11 -2.73
N PRO A 18 -3.63 10.83 -2.06
CA PRO A 18 -3.72 10.75 -0.61
C PRO A 18 -2.75 9.74 0.01
N SER A 19 -2.39 8.70 -0.73
CA SER A 19 -1.45 7.69 -0.23
C SER A 19 -0.06 8.29 0.03
N TRP A 20 0.47 9.08 -0.91
CA TRP A 20 1.74 9.77 -0.70
C TRP A 20 1.61 10.93 0.27
N GLU A 21 0.52 11.69 0.19
CA GLU A 21 0.28 12.79 1.13
C GLU A 21 0.26 12.32 2.58
N ALA A 22 -0.31 11.15 2.87
CA ALA A 22 -0.29 10.57 4.21
C ALA A 22 1.07 9.95 4.55
N ALA A 23 1.65 9.14 3.67
CA ALA A 23 2.91 8.44 3.92
C ALA A 23 4.08 9.41 4.20
N ARG A 24 4.20 10.48 3.43
CA ARG A 24 5.30 11.47 3.59
C ARG A 24 5.22 12.28 4.89
N ARG A 25 4.05 12.32 5.55
CA ARG A 25 3.84 13.02 6.84
C ARG A 25 4.13 12.16 8.05
N LEU A 26 4.35 10.87 7.89
CA LEU A 26 4.73 10.01 8.99
C LEU A 26 6.03 10.50 9.64
N PRO A 27 6.19 10.36 10.96
CA PRO A 27 7.44 10.64 11.62
C PRO A 27 8.54 9.68 11.13
N ASN A 28 9.80 10.00 11.38
CA ASN A 28 10.92 9.14 10.98
C ASN A 28 11.10 7.91 11.88
N ARG A 29 10.41 7.86 13.02
CA ARG A 29 10.45 6.72 13.97
C ARG A 29 9.11 6.52 14.64
N ILE A 30 8.69 5.26 14.77
CA ILE A 30 7.46 4.83 15.46
C ILE A 30 7.76 3.49 16.17
N GLY A 31 7.33 3.34 17.42
CA GLY A 31 7.43 2.05 18.14
C GLY A 31 8.86 1.47 18.24
N GLY A 32 9.88 2.29 18.03
CA GLY A 32 11.28 1.87 17.93
C GLY A 32 11.73 1.53 16.50
N ALA A 33 10.83 1.46 15.54
CA ALA A 33 11.16 1.27 14.13
C ALA A 33 11.55 2.61 13.46
N GLU A 34 12.49 2.55 12.54
CA GLU A 34 12.81 3.61 11.59
C GLU A 34 11.86 3.53 10.39
N LEU A 35 11.23 4.66 10.03
CA LEU A 35 10.36 4.76 8.86
C LEU A 35 11.04 5.48 7.71
N ILE A 36 11.21 4.79 6.59
CA ILE A 36 11.74 5.35 5.35
C ILE A 36 10.58 5.50 4.36
N LYS A 37 10.34 6.71 3.87
CA LYS A 37 9.22 7.04 3.00
C LYS A 37 9.68 7.25 1.57
N HIS A 38 9.01 6.61 0.61
CA HIS A 38 9.29 6.80 -0.82
C HIS A 38 8.02 6.91 -1.64
N GLU A 39 8.04 7.83 -2.60
CA GLU A 39 7.00 7.91 -3.62
C GLU A 39 7.29 6.94 -4.75
N ILE A 40 6.28 6.18 -5.17
CA ILE A 40 6.35 5.17 -6.23
C ILE A 40 5.55 5.67 -7.43
N PRO A 41 6.05 5.54 -8.67
CA PRO A 41 5.27 5.90 -9.86
C PRO A 41 4.02 5.04 -10.00
N THR A 42 2.89 5.65 -10.40
CA THR A 42 1.65 4.93 -10.69
C THR A 42 1.72 4.34 -12.10
N GLU A 43 2.64 3.39 -12.27
CA GLU A 43 2.97 2.72 -13.53
C GLU A 43 3.25 1.24 -13.25
N PHE A 44 2.72 0.34 -14.09
CA PHE A 44 2.83 -1.10 -13.87
C PHE A 44 4.28 -1.58 -13.76
N ASP A 45 5.10 -1.22 -14.73
CA ASP A 45 6.48 -1.74 -14.77
C ASP A 45 7.42 -0.94 -13.86
N ALA A 46 7.29 0.39 -13.86
CA ALA A 46 8.15 1.26 -13.07
C ALA A 46 7.93 1.10 -11.57
N SER A 47 6.69 0.80 -11.12
CA SER A 47 6.41 0.59 -9.68
C SER A 47 7.16 -0.61 -9.12
N GLY A 48 7.11 -1.76 -9.82
CA GLY A 48 7.84 -2.96 -9.42
C GLY A 48 9.36 -2.77 -9.44
N ALA A 49 9.88 -2.13 -10.51
CA ALA A 49 11.31 -1.83 -10.63
C ALA A 49 11.81 -0.87 -9.53
N ALA A 50 11.04 0.17 -9.21
CA ALA A 50 11.36 1.09 -8.12
C ALA A 50 11.39 0.38 -6.76
N LEU A 51 10.40 -0.48 -6.49
CA LEU A 51 10.37 -1.28 -5.27
C LEU A 51 11.58 -2.20 -5.17
N HIS A 52 11.91 -2.96 -6.23
CA HIS A 52 13.07 -3.85 -6.26
C HIS A 52 14.37 -3.10 -5.91
N LYS A 53 14.57 -1.92 -6.51
CA LYS A 53 15.71 -1.05 -6.20
C LYS A 53 15.75 -0.68 -4.73
N LEU A 54 14.62 -0.22 -4.17
CA LEU A 54 14.53 0.18 -2.75
C LEU A 54 14.79 -1.00 -1.81
N LEU A 55 14.29 -2.20 -2.11
CA LEU A 55 14.55 -3.41 -1.32
C LEU A 55 16.05 -3.76 -1.32
N THR A 56 16.69 -3.65 -2.47
CA THR A 56 18.13 -3.94 -2.62
C THR A 56 19.01 -2.95 -1.85
N GLU A 57 18.69 -1.65 -1.93
CA GLU A 57 19.47 -0.57 -1.33
C GLU A 57 19.25 -0.45 0.18
N LEU A 58 17.99 -0.53 0.62
CA LEU A 58 17.61 -0.23 2.00
C LEU A 58 17.58 -1.44 2.92
N ARG A 59 17.34 -2.64 2.36
CA ARG A 59 17.17 -3.89 3.13
C ARG A 59 16.20 -3.69 4.31
N PRO A 60 14.95 -3.31 4.07
CA PRO A 60 13.98 -3.11 5.15
C PRO A 60 13.54 -4.46 5.75
N ASP A 61 13.08 -4.43 7.00
CA ASP A 61 12.47 -5.57 7.68
C ASP A 61 11.00 -5.74 7.31
N ALA A 62 10.34 -4.62 6.94
CA ALA A 62 8.96 -4.63 6.45
C ALA A 62 8.72 -3.57 5.37
N VAL A 63 7.74 -3.82 4.52
CA VAL A 63 7.20 -2.89 3.53
C VAL A 63 5.71 -2.69 3.77
N LEU A 64 5.32 -1.45 4.00
CA LEU A 64 3.92 -1.00 4.04
C LEU A 64 3.65 -0.16 2.80
N CYS A 65 3.05 -0.76 1.78
CA CYS A 65 2.59 -0.04 0.61
C CYS A 65 1.25 0.66 0.91
N VAL A 66 1.10 1.88 0.42
CA VAL A 66 -0.15 2.65 0.60
C VAL A 66 -0.65 3.10 -0.77
N GLY A 67 -1.95 2.95 -1.01
CA GLY A 67 -2.60 3.36 -2.27
C GLY A 67 -3.93 4.07 -2.03
N GLN A 68 -4.39 4.81 -3.04
CA GLN A 68 -5.72 5.41 -3.04
C GLN A 68 -6.75 4.40 -3.53
N TYR A 69 -7.85 4.24 -2.80
CA TYR A 69 -9.04 3.53 -3.26
C TYR A 69 -10.24 4.47 -3.30
N GLY A 70 -10.49 5.04 -4.48
CA GLY A 70 -11.61 5.95 -4.70
C GLY A 70 -12.97 5.27 -4.42
N GLY A 71 -13.82 5.96 -3.64
CA GLY A 71 -15.12 5.43 -3.23
C GLY A 71 -15.11 4.60 -1.94
N ALA A 72 -13.95 4.33 -1.34
CA ALA A 72 -13.89 3.74 -0.01
C ALA A 72 -14.33 4.74 1.06
N ASN A 73 -15.05 4.27 2.08
CA ASN A 73 -15.46 5.05 3.26
C ASN A 73 -14.64 4.71 4.53
N CYS A 74 -13.62 3.88 4.39
CA CYS A 74 -12.77 3.41 5.49
C CYS A 74 -11.39 3.04 4.99
N ILE A 75 -10.45 2.88 5.90
CA ILE A 75 -9.14 2.26 5.65
C ILE A 75 -9.34 0.80 5.29
N ARG A 76 -8.67 0.31 4.22
CA ARG A 76 -8.73 -1.08 3.79
C ARG A 76 -7.35 -1.70 3.93
N VAL A 77 -7.22 -2.73 4.77
CA VAL A 77 -5.98 -3.49 4.93
C VAL A 77 -6.07 -4.71 4.03
N GLU A 78 -5.25 -4.75 2.99
CA GLU A 78 -5.32 -5.77 1.95
C GLU A 78 -4.68 -7.09 2.43
N ARG A 79 -5.43 -8.18 2.29
CA ARG A 79 -5.00 -9.50 2.75
C ARG A 79 -4.34 -10.35 1.68
N VAL A 80 -4.58 -10.05 0.40
CA VAL A 80 -4.13 -10.87 -0.72
C VAL A 80 -3.78 -10.01 -1.93
N ALA A 81 -2.74 -10.41 -2.64
CA ALA A 81 -2.44 -9.95 -3.99
C ALA A 81 -2.57 -11.10 -4.98
N ILE A 82 -3.10 -10.84 -6.17
CA ILE A 82 -3.27 -11.82 -7.23
C ILE A 82 -2.32 -11.56 -8.40
N ASN A 83 -1.92 -12.60 -9.10
CA ASN A 83 -1.03 -12.53 -10.26
C ASN A 83 -1.76 -12.08 -11.52
N LEU A 84 -2.40 -10.92 -11.46
CA LEU A 84 -3.22 -10.41 -12.55
C LEU A 84 -3.05 -8.88 -12.69
N ARG A 85 -2.83 -8.45 -13.94
CA ARG A 85 -2.95 -7.06 -14.42
C ARG A 85 -4.13 -7.00 -15.38
N ASP A 86 -5.18 -6.30 -15.01
CA ASP A 86 -6.36 -6.07 -15.85
C ASP A 86 -6.89 -4.66 -15.58
N ALA A 87 -6.48 -3.72 -16.43
CA ALA A 87 -6.59 -2.29 -16.15
C ALA A 87 -7.79 -1.66 -16.85
N ARG A 88 -8.72 -1.09 -16.08
CA ARG A 88 -9.86 -0.32 -16.60
C ARG A 88 -9.44 1.00 -17.25
N ILE A 89 -8.33 1.58 -16.84
CA ILE A 89 -7.73 2.82 -17.36
C ILE A 89 -6.23 2.61 -17.59
N ALA A 90 -5.63 3.42 -18.45
CA ALA A 90 -4.19 3.43 -18.62
C ALA A 90 -3.49 3.96 -17.35
N ASP A 91 -2.29 3.47 -17.09
CA ASP A 91 -1.38 4.02 -16.08
C ASP A 91 -0.71 5.33 -16.56
N ASN A 92 0.16 5.93 -15.75
CA ASN A 92 0.80 7.19 -16.11
C ASN A 92 1.79 7.09 -17.29
N ALA A 93 2.23 5.88 -17.66
CA ALA A 93 3.02 5.63 -18.86
C ALA A 93 2.15 5.28 -20.08
N GLY A 94 0.81 5.28 -19.95
CA GLY A 94 -0.12 4.92 -21.01
C GLY A 94 -0.32 3.41 -21.19
N LYS A 95 0.20 2.58 -20.27
CA LYS A 95 0.05 1.13 -20.32
C LYS A 95 -1.30 0.71 -19.73
N GLN A 96 -2.06 -0.09 -20.48
CA GLN A 96 -3.37 -0.62 -20.08
C GLN A 96 -3.43 -2.12 -20.35
N PRO A 97 -2.82 -2.96 -19.50
CA PRO A 97 -2.80 -4.40 -19.67
C PRO A 97 -4.20 -4.99 -19.50
N THR A 98 -4.46 -6.09 -20.19
CA THR A 98 -5.69 -6.88 -20.09
C THR A 98 -5.32 -8.34 -19.92
N ASP A 99 -5.77 -8.97 -18.84
CA ASP A 99 -5.55 -10.39 -18.52
C ASP A 99 -4.07 -10.84 -18.61
N GLU A 100 -3.15 -9.98 -18.14
CA GLU A 100 -1.72 -10.26 -18.11
C GLU A 100 -1.28 -10.67 -16.69
N PRO A 101 -0.31 -11.61 -16.53
CA PRO A 101 0.26 -11.88 -15.22
C PRO A 101 1.16 -10.72 -14.75
N VAL A 102 1.20 -10.48 -13.44
CA VAL A 102 2.19 -9.58 -12.83
C VAL A 102 3.60 -10.15 -13.00
N VAL A 103 3.75 -11.46 -12.70
CA VAL A 103 4.99 -12.21 -12.92
C VAL A 103 4.66 -13.48 -13.68
N ALA A 104 5.24 -13.62 -14.87
CA ALA A 104 5.06 -14.82 -15.69
C ALA A 104 5.57 -16.08 -14.95
N GLY A 105 4.69 -17.10 -14.83
CA GLY A 105 4.99 -18.34 -14.12
C GLY A 105 5.00 -18.21 -12.58
N GLY A 106 4.68 -17.05 -12.04
CA GLY A 106 4.49 -16.86 -10.60
C GLY A 106 3.21 -17.54 -10.09
N PRO A 107 3.08 -17.78 -8.77
CA PRO A 107 1.86 -18.31 -8.17
C PRO A 107 0.64 -17.42 -8.41
N ASP A 108 -0.57 -17.99 -8.39
CA ASP A 108 -1.82 -17.24 -8.63
C ASP A 108 -2.03 -16.11 -7.63
N ALA A 109 -1.58 -16.27 -6.38
CA ALA A 109 -1.75 -15.28 -5.33
C ALA A 109 -0.70 -15.43 -4.21
N TYR A 110 -0.52 -14.33 -3.46
CA TYR A 110 0.20 -14.30 -2.19
C TYR A 110 -0.65 -13.64 -1.11
N PHE A 111 -0.60 -14.17 0.11
CA PHE A 111 -1.15 -13.47 1.27
C PHE A 111 -0.15 -12.43 1.81
N ALA A 112 -0.68 -11.29 2.26
CA ALA A 112 0.11 -10.31 2.99
C ALA A 112 0.73 -10.95 4.25
N THR A 113 1.97 -10.55 4.56
CA THR A 113 2.76 -11.12 5.65
C THR A 113 2.90 -10.17 6.85
N ILE A 114 2.28 -8.98 6.79
CA ILE A 114 2.06 -8.12 7.96
C ILE A 114 0.82 -8.58 8.75
N PRO A 115 0.67 -8.21 10.04
CA PRO A 115 -0.46 -8.60 10.91
C PRO A 115 -1.75 -7.84 10.55
N THR A 116 -2.37 -8.21 9.42
CA THR A 116 -3.47 -7.46 8.83
C THR A 116 -4.72 -7.35 9.70
N ARG A 117 -5.02 -8.38 10.51
CA ARG A 117 -6.18 -8.38 11.41
C ARG A 117 -5.92 -7.49 12.60
N GLU A 118 -4.77 -7.62 13.21
CA GLU A 118 -4.32 -6.84 14.36
C GLU A 118 -4.28 -5.34 14.01
N ILE A 119 -3.84 -5.00 12.80
CA ILE A 119 -3.89 -3.61 12.28
C ILE A 119 -5.34 -3.11 12.23
N VAL A 120 -6.27 -3.89 11.65
CA VAL A 120 -7.69 -3.48 11.56
C VAL A 120 -8.30 -3.31 12.96
N ASP A 121 -8.01 -4.22 13.88
CA ASP A 121 -8.56 -4.19 15.24
C ASP A 121 -8.02 -2.96 16.00
N ALA A 122 -6.70 -2.70 15.94
CA ALA A 122 -6.08 -1.51 16.53
C ALA A 122 -6.62 -0.19 15.97
N LEU A 123 -6.88 -0.13 14.66
CA LEU A 123 -7.51 1.04 14.03
C LEU A 123 -8.92 1.28 14.58
N ARG A 124 -9.73 0.23 14.69
CA ARG A 124 -11.11 0.31 15.20
C ARG A 124 -11.15 0.69 16.68
N GLU A 125 -10.24 0.20 17.48
CA GLU A 125 -10.09 0.58 18.89
C GLU A 125 -9.81 2.08 19.06
N GLN A 126 -9.13 2.70 18.10
CA GLN A 126 -8.89 4.14 18.03
C GLN A 126 -10.06 4.93 17.37
N GLY A 127 -11.16 4.28 17.02
CA GLY A 127 -12.30 4.91 16.35
C GLY A 127 -12.08 5.23 14.88
N ILE A 128 -11.02 4.70 14.26
CA ILE A 128 -10.73 4.87 12.83
C ILE A 128 -11.49 3.79 12.05
N PRO A 129 -12.38 4.17 11.10
CA PRO A 129 -13.07 3.19 10.27
C PRO A 129 -12.10 2.35 9.45
N ALA A 130 -12.08 1.05 9.66
CA ALA A 130 -11.17 0.13 8.98
C ALA A 130 -11.80 -1.24 8.72
N GLN A 131 -11.34 -1.93 7.68
CA GLN A 131 -11.75 -3.30 7.35
C GLN A 131 -10.64 -4.10 6.70
N LEU A 132 -10.70 -5.43 6.84
CA LEU A 132 -9.94 -6.33 5.98
C LEU A 132 -10.49 -6.28 4.57
N SER A 133 -9.59 -6.31 3.60
CA SER A 133 -9.93 -6.39 2.19
C SER A 133 -9.29 -7.63 1.56
N TYR A 134 -10.04 -8.29 0.70
CA TYR A 134 -9.61 -9.50 0.02
C TYR A 134 -9.37 -9.27 -1.48
N SER A 135 -9.25 -8.02 -1.89
CA SER A 135 -8.90 -7.67 -3.26
C SER A 135 -8.34 -6.25 -3.32
N ALA A 136 -7.07 -6.12 -3.68
CA ALA A 136 -6.43 -4.84 -4.00
C ALA A 136 -6.76 -4.37 -5.44
N GLY A 137 -7.71 -5.01 -6.11
CA GLY A 137 -8.03 -4.80 -7.51
C GLY A 137 -7.03 -5.46 -8.46
N THR A 138 -6.92 -4.93 -9.66
CA THR A 138 -6.05 -5.46 -10.72
C THR A 138 -5.22 -4.35 -11.39
N PHE A 139 -5.16 -3.18 -10.76
CA PHE A 139 -4.37 -2.04 -11.18
C PHE A 139 -2.99 -2.02 -10.50
N VAL A 140 -2.28 -0.89 -10.53
CA VAL A 140 -0.91 -0.76 -10.04
C VAL A 140 -0.76 -1.08 -8.54
N CYS A 141 -1.82 -0.90 -7.73
CA CYS A 141 -1.80 -1.24 -6.31
C CYS A 141 -1.61 -2.75 -6.08
N ASN A 142 -2.42 -3.58 -6.74
CA ASN A 142 -2.26 -5.03 -6.70
C ASN A 142 -0.91 -5.47 -7.29
N ASN A 143 -0.50 -4.84 -8.40
CA ASN A 143 0.80 -5.09 -9.02
C ASN A 143 1.96 -4.88 -8.03
N LEU A 144 1.98 -3.74 -7.32
CA LEU A 144 3.03 -3.42 -6.35
C LEU A 144 3.03 -4.38 -5.16
N LEU A 145 1.85 -4.69 -4.60
CA LEU A 145 1.73 -5.65 -3.50
C LEU A 145 2.19 -7.05 -3.93
N TYR A 146 1.79 -7.49 -5.13
CA TYR A 146 2.22 -8.78 -5.64
C TYR A 146 3.74 -8.81 -5.82
N CYS A 147 4.35 -7.79 -6.43
CA CYS A 147 5.81 -7.69 -6.56
C CYS A 147 6.51 -7.74 -5.20
N ALA A 148 6.03 -7.01 -4.19
CA ALA A 148 6.61 -7.02 -2.85
C ALA A 148 6.60 -8.42 -2.22
N LEU A 149 5.46 -9.10 -2.30
CA LEU A 149 5.28 -10.45 -1.75
C LEU A 149 6.07 -11.50 -2.54
N HIS A 150 6.18 -11.35 -3.85
CA HIS A 150 6.99 -12.22 -4.70
C HIS A 150 8.49 -12.07 -4.37
N GLU A 151 9.00 -10.86 -4.26
CA GLU A 151 10.39 -10.58 -3.81
C GLU A 151 10.66 -11.16 -2.42
N SER A 152 9.71 -10.99 -1.48
CA SER A 152 9.81 -11.62 -0.15
C SER A 152 9.95 -13.13 -0.27
N ALA A 153 9.06 -13.78 -1.03
CA ALA A 153 9.07 -15.24 -1.18
C ALA A 153 10.31 -15.80 -1.89
N GLN A 154 10.89 -15.04 -2.83
CA GLN A 154 12.01 -15.52 -3.65
C GLN A 154 13.39 -15.11 -3.12
N SER A 155 13.52 -13.87 -2.61
CA SER A 155 14.81 -13.26 -2.35
C SER A 155 15.01 -12.77 -0.91
N TYR A 156 13.92 -12.46 -0.21
CA TYR A 156 13.96 -11.86 1.12
C TYR A 156 12.98 -12.53 2.10
N PRO A 157 13.18 -13.80 2.49
CA PRO A 157 12.18 -14.60 3.23
C PRO A 157 11.79 -14.03 4.61
N ALA A 158 12.61 -13.15 5.19
CA ALA A 158 12.28 -12.46 6.43
C ALA A 158 11.52 -11.14 6.21
N LEU A 159 11.39 -10.66 4.97
CA LEU A 159 10.73 -9.41 4.65
C LEU A 159 9.20 -9.55 4.82
N ARG A 160 8.60 -8.70 5.65
CA ARG A 160 7.15 -8.62 5.80
C ARG A 160 6.56 -7.57 4.87
N CYS A 161 5.53 -7.93 4.13
CA CYS A 161 4.92 -7.06 3.12
C CYS A 161 3.41 -6.97 3.32
N GLY A 162 2.89 -5.76 3.13
CA GLY A 162 1.47 -5.51 3.14
C GLY A 162 1.07 -4.22 2.45
N PHE A 163 -0.24 -4.01 2.37
CA PHE A 163 -0.81 -2.88 1.65
C PHE A 163 -2.02 -2.31 2.40
N VAL A 164 -2.10 -0.99 2.45
CA VAL A 164 -3.23 -0.24 2.98
C VAL A 164 -3.78 0.69 1.91
N HIS A 165 -5.08 0.58 1.64
CA HIS A 165 -5.79 1.56 0.84
C HIS A 165 -6.40 2.64 1.73
N VAL A 166 -6.22 3.89 1.33
CA VAL A 166 -6.84 5.07 1.91
C VAL A 166 -7.92 5.64 0.99
N PRO A 167 -9.01 6.25 1.54
CA PRO A 167 -10.04 6.92 0.74
C PRO A 167 -9.52 8.14 -0.03
N TYR A 168 -10.42 8.81 -0.74
CA TYR A 168 -10.19 10.17 -1.26
C TYR A 168 -9.99 11.17 -0.12
N LEU A 169 -9.24 12.23 -0.38
CA LEU A 169 -9.25 13.45 0.44
C LEU A 169 -10.53 14.26 0.18
N PRO A 170 -11.02 15.07 1.14
CA PRO A 170 -12.21 15.91 0.96
C PRO A 170 -12.12 16.83 -0.26
N GLU A 171 -10.92 17.35 -0.58
CA GLU A 171 -10.69 18.20 -1.75
C GLU A 171 -10.82 17.49 -3.10
N GLN A 172 -10.75 16.15 -3.12
CA GLN A 172 -10.96 15.34 -4.33
C GLN A 172 -12.44 15.04 -4.58
N THR A 173 -13.30 15.30 -3.61
CA THR A 173 -14.75 14.98 -3.66
C THR A 173 -15.61 16.22 -3.46
N LYS A 174 -15.23 17.34 -4.08
CA LYS A 174 -15.88 18.65 -3.90
C LYS A 174 -17.38 18.66 -4.13
N ASP A 175 -17.87 17.77 -4.98
CA ASP A 175 -19.29 17.65 -5.32
C ASP A 175 -20.07 16.70 -4.36
N GLY A 176 -19.41 16.18 -3.31
CA GLY A 176 -20.03 15.26 -2.34
C GLY A 176 -20.43 13.89 -2.91
N ASN A 177 -19.98 13.56 -4.12
CA ASN A 177 -20.42 12.37 -4.87
C ASN A 177 -19.70 11.08 -4.42
N ALA A 178 -18.70 11.17 -3.54
CA ALA A 178 -17.97 10.01 -3.03
C ALA A 178 -17.56 10.22 -1.57
N PRO A 179 -17.43 9.14 -0.78
CA PRO A 179 -16.88 9.24 0.57
C PRO A 179 -15.41 9.68 0.52
N SER A 180 -15.01 10.39 1.58
CA SER A 180 -13.64 10.88 1.77
C SER A 180 -13.21 10.75 3.22
N MET A 181 -11.91 10.87 3.49
CA MET A 181 -11.33 10.86 4.84
C MET A 181 -10.32 12.00 4.96
N GLY A 182 -10.32 12.69 6.10
CA GLY A 182 -9.34 13.74 6.37
C GLY A 182 -7.91 13.20 6.44
N LEU A 183 -6.95 13.96 5.93
CA LEU A 183 -5.56 13.55 5.83
C LEU A 183 -4.95 13.18 7.19
N GLU A 184 -5.27 13.92 8.26
CA GLU A 184 -4.78 13.63 9.61
C GLU A 184 -5.24 12.26 10.12
N MET A 185 -6.47 11.86 9.79
CA MET A 185 -6.98 10.52 10.14
C MET A 185 -6.26 9.42 9.35
N MET A 186 -5.93 9.67 8.07
CA MET A 186 -5.13 8.73 7.27
C MET A 186 -3.71 8.60 7.83
N VAL A 187 -3.06 9.71 8.19
CA VAL A 187 -1.73 9.71 8.83
C VAL A 187 -1.78 8.89 10.12
N LYS A 188 -2.78 9.15 10.99
CA LYS A 188 -2.95 8.40 12.24
C LYS A 188 -3.16 6.91 11.99
N ALA A 189 -3.94 6.56 10.95
CA ALA A 189 -4.13 5.17 10.56
C ALA A 189 -2.82 4.48 10.14
N LEU A 190 -1.98 5.18 9.37
CA LEU A 190 -0.68 4.64 8.95
C LEU A 190 0.33 4.56 10.11
N GLU A 191 0.29 5.51 11.05
CA GLU A 191 1.07 5.44 12.30
C GLU A 191 0.72 4.19 13.08
N THR A 192 -0.59 3.96 13.32
CA THR A 192 -1.08 2.76 14.03
C THR A 192 -0.67 1.47 13.30
N ALA A 193 -0.80 1.42 11.97
CA ALA A 193 -0.36 0.26 11.21
C ALA A 193 1.16 0.00 11.36
N ALA A 194 1.98 1.06 11.34
CA ALA A 194 3.43 0.94 11.53
C ALA A 194 3.79 0.52 12.96
N GLU A 195 3.06 0.99 13.99
CA GLU A 195 3.22 0.57 15.39
C GLU A 195 2.97 -0.93 15.53
N VAL A 196 1.83 -1.42 15.03
CA VAL A 196 1.48 -2.85 15.10
C VAL A 196 2.51 -3.72 14.37
N ILE A 197 2.99 -3.30 13.18
CA ILE A 197 4.04 -4.00 12.46
C ILE A 197 5.35 -4.04 13.27
N ALA A 198 5.68 -2.97 13.99
CA ALA A 198 6.90 -2.89 14.80
C ALA A 198 6.83 -3.72 16.10
N GLU A 199 5.64 -3.92 16.65
CA GLU A 199 5.43 -4.66 17.90
C GLU A 199 5.51 -6.17 17.73
N GLU A 200 5.08 -6.71 16.59
CA GLU A 200 5.09 -8.15 16.28
C GLU A 200 6.52 -8.75 16.31
N GLU A 201 7.54 -7.94 16.06
CA GLU A 201 8.95 -8.39 16.12
C GLU A 201 9.44 -8.66 17.56
N LYS A 202 8.70 -8.20 18.58
CA LYS A 202 9.10 -8.34 19.99
C LYS A 202 8.56 -9.60 20.67
N GLN A 203 7.70 -10.37 19.99
CA GLN A 203 7.14 -11.63 20.46
C GLN A 203 7.90 -12.84 19.88
#